data_5a5446a7fcbe292b860cb8ff5641e976
#
_entry.id   5a5446a7fcbe292b860cb8ff5641e976
#
_cell.length_a   1.000
_cell.length_b   1.000
_cell.length_c   1.000
_cell.angle_alpha   90.00
_cell.angle_beta   90.00
_cell.angle_gamma   90.00
#
_symmetry.space_group_name_H-M   'P 1'
#
loop_
_entity.id
_entity.type
_entity.pdbx_description
1 polymer ?
#
loop_
_entity_poly.entity_id
_entity_poly.type
_entity_poly.pdbx_seq_one_letter_code
_entity_poly.pdbx_strand_id
1 'polypeptide(L)'
;MRRPPQAGLAAIGARIGRTGRQAGRRSEFMTKALEKQDVTEKTEKAAVVQAEIGEDDAGSRLDRFLTRRYPGVPRTRLYRIVRKGEVRVNGKRADIDTRLALGDTVRLPPVRATAPGDSDPPAGAPVPGVPAAGVPAAGGARGSGEPSTAVRRRVPTSLVETLTRAVIYEDERLLVIDKPAGIAVHGGSGVSFGVIEALRAARPDEADALELVHRLDRDTSGVLLVARKPAVLRMLHASLRDGEGFEKRYLALLKGSWQLGKKRIDAPLRTDLRVGGERTVKVAPAGKAATSDFRVVQSFGKIATLMEVSILTGRTHQIRVHAQYAGHPVSGDPKYGDAEFNKEMRELGLERMFLHASSLSFVWPDRGTEFSVNAPLPPELARVVDALAGRPRPKRSRYPYHR
;
A
#
# COMPACT_ATOMS: atom_id res chain seq x y z
N MET A 1 4.58 -56.39 -5.53
CA MET A 1 5.31 -57.01 -6.69
C MET A 1 4.91 -56.28 -7.95
N ARG A 2 5.85 -55.71 -8.57
CA ARG A 2 6.26 -55.32 -9.91
C ARG A 2 6.63 -53.87 -10.03
N ARG A 3 7.93 -53.61 -10.17
CA ARG A 3 8.60 -52.36 -10.50
C ARG A 3 8.56 -52.10 -12.00
N PRO A 4 8.77 -50.87 -12.44
CA PRO A 4 8.76 -50.44 -13.84
C PRO A 4 10.10 -50.67 -14.55
N PRO A 5 10.20 -50.54 -15.87
CA PRO A 5 11.46 -50.51 -16.57
C PRO A 5 11.98 -49.11 -16.83
N GLN A 6 13.29 -48.96 -16.65
CA GLN A 6 14.14 -47.91 -17.19
C GLN A 6 14.55 -48.25 -18.62
N ALA A 7 14.67 -47.25 -19.50
CA ALA A 7 15.61 -47.19 -20.63
C ALA A 7 15.46 -45.78 -21.24
N GLY A 8 16.44 -45.06 -21.74
CA GLY A 8 17.84 -45.32 -21.96
C GLY A 8 18.36 -44.06 -22.69
N LEU A 9 19.59 -43.68 -22.37
CA LEU A 9 20.37 -42.65 -23.07
C LEU A 9 20.63 -43.00 -24.54
N ALA A 10 20.65 -41.99 -25.42
CA ALA A 10 21.47 -42.00 -26.63
C ALA A 10 22.03 -40.63 -26.94
N ALA A 11 23.33 -40.51 -26.83
CA ALA A 11 24.17 -39.41 -27.28
C ALA A 11 24.59 -39.65 -28.75
N ILE A 12 24.62 -38.61 -29.58
CA ILE A 12 25.38 -38.49 -30.83
C ILE A 12 25.78 -37.02 -30.88
N GLY A 13 27.00 -36.58 -30.78
CA GLY A 13 28.21 -36.97 -31.44
C GLY A 13 28.53 -35.99 -32.57
N ALA A 14 29.30 -34.96 -32.23
CA ALA A 14 30.28 -34.18 -32.99
C ALA A 14 30.34 -34.26 -34.54
N ARG A 15 30.49 -33.09 -35.18
CA ARG A 15 31.52 -32.91 -36.20
C ARG A 15 31.97 -31.42 -36.35
N ILE A 16 33.27 -31.27 -36.18
CA ILE A 16 34.12 -30.09 -36.40
C ILE A 16 34.40 -30.00 -37.92
N GLY A 17 34.34 -28.81 -38.47
CA GLY A 17 34.85 -28.50 -39.81
C GLY A 17 35.59 -27.15 -39.81
N ARG A 18 36.93 -27.21 -39.71
CA ARG A 18 37.87 -26.11 -40.01
C ARG A 18 38.17 -26.07 -41.49
N THR A 19 38.24 -24.86 -42.08
CA THR A 19 39.17 -24.40 -43.15
C THR A 19 38.76 -22.97 -43.47
N GLY A 20 39.60 -21.99 -43.73
CA GLY A 20 41.02 -21.88 -43.89
C GLY A 20 41.29 -20.36 -44.20
N ARG A 21 42.47 -19.97 -43.84
CA ARG A 21 43.09 -18.63 -44.05
C ARG A 21 43.07 -18.19 -45.51
N GLN A 22 42.94 -16.89 -45.76
CA GLN A 22 43.91 -16.22 -46.60
C GLN A 22 43.97 -14.70 -46.30
N ALA A 23 45.19 -14.26 -46.19
CA ALA A 23 45.67 -12.90 -45.96
C ALA A 23 45.91 -12.19 -47.34
N GLY A 24 45.92 -10.86 -47.35
CA GLY A 24 46.55 -10.13 -48.42
C GLY A 24 45.97 -8.72 -48.62
N ARG A 25 46.52 -7.77 -47.96
CA ARG A 25 47.41 -6.71 -48.49
C ARG A 25 46.73 -5.52 -49.20
N ARG A 26 47.14 -4.37 -48.67
CA ARG A 26 47.46 -3.06 -49.27
C ARG A 26 46.29 -2.12 -49.51
N SER A 27 46.36 -0.98 -48.90
CA SER A 27 47.29 0.15 -48.85
C SER A 27 46.70 1.32 -49.71
N GLU A 28 46.55 2.43 -48.95
CA GLU A 28 46.80 3.80 -49.36
C GLU A 28 45.90 4.51 -50.41
N PHE A 29 45.74 5.77 -50.07
CA PHE A 29 45.24 6.94 -50.82
C PHE A 29 43.71 7.15 -50.69
N MET A 30 43.20 8.23 -50.15
CA MET A 30 43.60 9.64 -50.28
C MET A 30 42.86 10.50 -49.27
N THR A 31 43.59 11.38 -48.63
CA THR A 31 43.14 12.60 -47.95
C THR A 31 42.36 13.49 -48.91
N LYS A 32 41.23 13.99 -48.49
CA LYS A 32 40.62 15.30 -48.70
C LYS A 32 39.09 15.23 -48.88
N ALA A 33 38.40 15.69 -47.90
CA ALA A 33 37.41 16.76 -48.01
C ALA A 33 36.82 16.98 -46.62
N LEU A 34 37.34 17.98 -45.93
CA LEU A 34 36.62 18.64 -44.84
C LEU A 34 35.46 19.39 -45.51
N GLU A 35 34.29 18.79 -45.54
CA GLU A 35 33.05 19.52 -45.64
C GLU A 35 32.45 19.68 -44.28
N LYS A 36 32.36 20.94 -43.87
CA LYS A 36 31.61 21.42 -42.74
C LYS A 36 30.18 20.91 -42.87
N GLN A 37 29.84 19.85 -42.13
CA GLN A 37 28.44 19.59 -41.82
C GLN A 37 28.08 20.45 -40.61
N ASP A 38 27.39 21.52 -40.94
CA ASP A 38 26.63 22.36 -40.04
C ASP A 38 25.62 21.46 -39.30
N VAL A 39 25.94 21.06 -38.05
CA VAL A 39 25.00 20.39 -37.19
C VAL A 39 24.03 21.46 -36.67
N THR A 40 23.10 21.84 -37.53
CA THR A 40 21.88 22.49 -37.06
C THR A 40 21.12 21.46 -36.22
N GLU A 41 21.33 21.53 -34.91
CA GLU A 41 20.50 20.89 -33.91
C GLU A 41 19.05 21.39 -34.08
N LYS A 42 18.30 20.69 -34.91
CA LYS A 42 16.87 20.89 -35.09
C LYS A 42 16.22 20.52 -33.79
N THR A 43 16.02 21.53 -32.95
CA THR A 43 15.21 21.42 -31.72
C THR A 43 13.81 20.96 -32.15
N GLU A 44 13.54 19.67 -32.13
CA GLU A 44 12.20 19.14 -32.32
C GLU A 44 11.28 19.80 -31.30
N LYS A 45 10.43 20.69 -31.76
CA LYS A 45 9.32 21.23 -30.98
C LYS A 45 8.46 20.02 -30.61
N ALA A 46 8.56 19.60 -29.35
CA ALA A 46 7.74 18.51 -28.83
C ALA A 46 6.27 18.78 -29.15
N ALA A 47 5.67 17.92 -29.96
CA ALA A 47 4.31 18.09 -30.45
C ALA A 47 3.28 17.84 -29.32
N VAL A 48 2.13 18.52 -29.45
CA VAL A 48 0.95 18.23 -28.63
C VAL A 48 0.46 16.84 -29.00
N VAL A 49 0.29 15.95 -27.98
CA VAL A 49 -0.20 14.59 -28.16
C VAL A 49 -1.66 14.52 -27.76
N GLN A 50 -2.48 13.79 -28.51
CA GLN A 50 -3.82 13.39 -28.10
C GLN A 50 -3.75 11.95 -27.62
N ALA A 51 -4.22 11.70 -26.39
CA ALA A 51 -4.28 10.37 -25.80
C ALA A 51 -5.74 9.96 -25.68
N GLU A 52 -6.11 8.85 -26.29
CA GLU A 52 -7.41 8.23 -26.08
C GLU A 52 -7.41 7.43 -24.79
N ILE A 53 -8.48 7.54 -24.01
CA ILE A 53 -8.63 6.86 -22.72
C ILE A 53 -9.12 5.43 -22.95
N GLY A 54 -8.22 4.50 -22.75
CA GLY A 54 -8.50 3.07 -22.74
C GLY A 54 -9.13 2.58 -21.42
N GLU A 55 -9.40 1.27 -21.37
CA GLU A 55 -10.00 0.63 -20.18
C GLU A 55 -9.19 0.85 -18.90
N ASP A 56 -7.87 0.88 -18.96
CA ASP A 56 -6.99 1.08 -17.81
C ASP A 56 -7.08 2.48 -17.20
N ASP A 57 -7.39 3.49 -18.00
CA ASP A 57 -7.47 4.88 -17.58
C ASP A 57 -8.90 5.37 -17.34
N ALA A 58 -9.91 4.68 -17.87
CA ALA A 58 -11.31 5.01 -17.69
C ALA A 58 -11.70 5.01 -16.19
N GLY A 59 -12.48 6.02 -15.74
CA GLY A 59 -12.89 6.22 -14.35
C GLY A 59 -11.80 6.79 -13.45
N SER A 60 -10.54 6.94 -13.91
CA SER A 60 -9.49 7.60 -13.14
C SER A 60 -9.66 9.13 -13.17
N ARG A 61 -9.11 9.81 -12.14
CA ARG A 61 -9.07 11.29 -12.14
C ARG A 61 -7.96 11.77 -13.07
N LEU A 62 -8.19 12.94 -13.67
CA LEU A 62 -7.23 13.57 -14.58
C LEU A 62 -5.85 13.79 -13.95
N ASP A 63 -5.78 14.15 -12.63
CA ASP A 63 -4.49 14.32 -11.92
C ASP A 63 -3.68 13.02 -11.87
N ARG A 64 -4.33 11.88 -11.65
CA ARG A 64 -3.68 10.56 -11.63
C ARG A 64 -3.22 10.13 -13.03
N PHE A 65 -4.06 10.34 -14.02
CA PHE A 65 -3.71 10.08 -15.42
C PHE A 65 -2.48 10.88 -15.84
N LEU A 66 -2.46 12.20 -15.56
CA LEU A 66 -1.32 13.06 -15.89
C LEU A 66 -0.05 12.68 -15.13
N THR A 67 -0.16 12.28 -13.86
CA THR A 67 0.99 11.83 -13.07
C THR A 67 1.63 10.57 -13.67
N ARG A 68 0.83 9.63 -14.18
CA ARG A 68 1.33 8.44 -14.88
C ARG A 68 1.95 8.80 -16.23
N ARG A 69 1.33 9.71 -16.97
CA ARG A 69 1.78 10.08 -18.30
C ARG A 69 3.06 10.93 -18.31
N TYR A 70 3.29 11.66 -17.23
CA TYR A 70 4.45 12.56 -17.07
C TYR A 70 5.28 12.16 -15.83
N PRO A 71 5.97 11.01 -15.85
CA PRO A 71 6.80 10.58 -14.73
C PRO A 71 7.90 11.62 -14.46
N GLY A 72 8.12 11.95 -13.18
CA GLY A 72 9.13 12.92 -12.77
C GLY A 72 8.71 14.39 -12.84
N VAL A 73 7.54 14.73 -13.38
CA VAL A 73 7.02 16.10 -13.37
C VAL A 73 6.31 16.40 -12.04
N PRO A 74 6.69 17.48 -11.31
CA PRO A 74 6.05 17.87 -10.06
C PRO A 74 4.54 18.09 -10.22
N ARG A 75 3.74 17.61 -9.24
CA ARG A 75 2.27 17.78 -9.26
C ARG A 75 1.83 19.24 -9.38
N THR A 76 2.54 20.17 -8.76
CA THR A 76 2.29 21.61 -8.87
C THR A 76 2.33 22.10 -10.30
N ARG A 77 3.26 21.57 -11.13
CA ARG A 77 3.36 21.87 -12.56
C ARG A 77 2.20 21.25 -13.34
N LEU A 78 1.83 19.98 -13.04
CA LEU A 78 0.66 19.35 -13.66
C LEU A 78 -0.63 20.12 -13.36
N TYR A 79 -0.80 20.60 -12.15
CA TYR A 79 -1.95 21.42 -11.74
C TYR A 79 -1.97 22.77 -12.48
N ARG A 80 -0.79 23.36 -12.72
CA ARG A 80 -0.67 24.61 -13.47
C ARG A 80 -1.10 24.48 -14.92
N ILE A 81 -0.66 23.42 -15.62
CA ILE A 81 -1.03 23.19 -17.04
C ILE A 81 -2.53 22.88 -17.19
N VAL A 82 -3.14 22.17 -16.24
CA VAL A 82 -4.60 21.96 -16.22
C VAL A 82 -5.32 23.29 -16.00
N ARG A 83 -4.94 24.08 -15.00
CA ARG A 83 -5.54 25.38 -14.68
C ARG A 83 -5.40 26.37 -15.82
N LYS A 84 -4.27 26.37 -16.56
CA LYS A 84 -4.07 27.19 -17.76
C LYS A 84 -4.90 26.70 -18.96
N GLY A 85 -5.52 25.52 -18.91
CA GLY A 85 -6.28 24.93 -20.01
C GLY A 85 -5.41 24.39 -21.14
N GLU A 86 -4.14 24.11 -20.84
CA GLU A 86 -3.21 23.45 -21.77
C GLU A 86 -3.58 21.97 -21.94
N VAL A 87 -4.10 21.35 -20.87
CA VAL A 87 -4.74 20.03 -20.91
C VAL A 87 -6.22 20.22 -21.17
N ARG A 88 -6.78 19.42 -22.08
CA ARG A 88 -8.21 19.43 -22.40
C ARG A 88 -8.74 18.01 -22.54
N VAL A 89 -9.97 17.79 -22.11
CA VAL A 89 -10.69 16.51 -22.28
C VAL A 89 -11.80 16.76 -23.28
N ASN A 90 -11.83 16.00 -24.37
CA ASN A 90 -12.79 16.15 -25.47
C ASN A 90 -12.86 17.60 -26.00
N GLY A 91 -11.68 18.25 -26.10
CA GLY A 91 -11.57 19.64 -26.54
C GLY A 91 -11.99 20.70 -25.51
N LYS A 92 -12.61 20.33 -24.38
CA LYS A 92 -13.08 21.23 -23.33
C LYS A 92 -12.05 21.40 -22.19
N ARG A 93 -12.12 22.51 -21.48
CA ARG A 93 -11.39 22.67 -20.21
C ARG A 93 -11.85 21.61 -19.22
N ALA A 94 -10.93 21.06 -18.46
CA ALA A 94 -11.19 20.08 -17.45
C ALA A 94 -10.57 20.52 -16.12
N ASP A 95 -11.17 20.12 -15.02
CA ASP A 95 -10.62 20.30 -13.68
C ASP A 95 -9.71 19.13 -13.30
N ILE A 96 -8.87 19.36 -12.32
CA ILE A 96 -7.86 18.39 -11.88
C ILE A 96 -8.47 17.07 -11.38
N ASP A 97 -9.69 17.12 -10.89
CA ASP A 97 -10.46 15.98 -10.39
C ASP A 97 -11.46 15.41 -11.41
N THR A 98 -11.50 15.95 -12.63
CA THR A 98 -12.32 15.41 -13.74
C THR A 98 -12.09 13.91 -13.88
N ARG A 99 -13.17 13.13 -13.90
CA ARG A 99 -13.11 11.68 -14.16
C ARG A 99 -13.16 11.42 -15.65
N LEU A 100 -12.20 10.65 -16.11
CA LEU A 100 -12.06 10.27 -17.52
C LEU A 100 -12.98 9.08 -17.83
N ALA A 101 -13.73 9.16 -18.92
CA ALA A 101 -14.54 8.05 -19.43
C ALA A 101 -13.76 7.26 -20.50
N LEU A 102 -14.16 6.01 -20.73
CA LEU A 102 -13.65 5.21 -21.85
C LEU A 102 -13.94 5.94 -23.16
N GLY A 103 -12.91 6.04 -24.04
CA GLY A 103 -13.00 6.75 -25.31
C GLY A 103 -12.84 8.29 -25.23
N ASP A 104 -12.67 8.85 -24.02
CA ASP A 104 -12.32 10.28 -23.90
C ASP A 104 -10.99 10.56 -24.59
N THR A 105 -10.90 11.71 -25.27
CA THR A 105 -9.65 12.21 -25.86
C THR A 105 -9.04 13.29 -24.98
N VAL A 106 -7.83 13.05 -24.46
CA VAL A 106 -7.10 14.01 -23.63
C VAL A 106 -5.97 14.66 -24.44
N ARG A 107 -6.07 15.98 -24.63
CA ARG A 107 -4.99 16.79 -25.23
C ARG A 107 -3.90 17.02 -24.20
N LEU A 108 -2.69 16.58 -24.50
CA LEU A 108 -1.50 16.62 -23.66
C LEU A 108 -0.48 17.62 -24.22
N PRO A 109 -0.13 18.70 -23.50
CA PRO A 109 0.92 19.61 -23.91
C PRO A 109 2.30 18.94 -23.78
N PRO A 110 3.31 19.39 -24.54
CA PRO A 110 4.67 18.92 -24.37
C PRO A 110 5.23 19.40 -23.02
N VAL A 111 5.35 18.50 -22.06
CA VAL A 111 5.95 18.76 -20.74
C VAL A 111 7.27 18.03 -20.64
N ARG A 112 8.38 18.77 -20.59
CA ARG A 112 9.70 18.17 -20.30
C ARG A 112 9.82 17.90 -18.80
N ALA A 113 10.39 16.76 -18.43
CA ALA A 113 10.89 16.56 -17.06
C ALA A 113 11.92 17.66 -16.78
N THR A 114 11.76 18.40 -15.71
CA THR A 114 12.65 19.51 -15.37
C THR A 114 14.05 18.98 -15.08
N ALA A 115 15.05 19.46 -15.80
CA ALA A 115 16.45 19.32 -15.40
C ALA A 115 16.64 20.01 -14.02
N PRO A 116 17.56 19.54 -13.16
CA PRO A 116 17.84 20.19 -11.88
C PRO A 116 18.44 21.59 -12.15
N GLY A 117 17.62 22.63 -11.98
CA GLY A 117 18.03 24.02 -12.21
C GLY A 117 16.88 25.01 -12.46
N ASP A 118 15.74 24.58 -12.95
CA ASP A 118 14.56 25.43 -13.14
C ASP A 118 13.73 25.52 -11.84
N SER A 119 14.20 26.35 -10.93
CA SER A 119 13.42 26.78 -9.78
C SER A 119 12.33 27.76 -10.21
N ASP A 120 11.08 27.34 -10.18
CA ASP A 120 9.92 28.23 -10.27
C ASP A 120 9.97 29.30 -9.17
N PRO A 121 9.61 30.54 -9.45
CA PRO A 121 9.51 31.58 -8.41
C PRO A 121 8.44 31.19 -7.38
N PRO A 122 8.63 31.55 -6.09
CA PRO A 122 7.71 31.18 -5.01
C PRO A 122 6.31 31.74 -5.28
N ALA A 123 5.28 30.89 -5.11
CA ALA A 123 3.89 31.30 -5.14
C ALA A 123 3.60 32.22 -3.97
N GLY A 124 3.49 33.53 -4.22
CA GLY A 124 3.20 34.53 -3.19
C GLY A 124 3.40 35.97 -3.67
N ALA A 125 2.81 36.37 -4.82
CA ALA A 125 2.60 37.77 -5.09
C ALA A 125 1.17 38.16 -4.65
N PRO A 126 0.97 39.22 -3.83
CA PRO A 126 -0.35 39.62 -3.34
C PRO A 126 -1.19 40.20 -4.48
N VAL A 127 -2.45 39.77 -4.57
CA VAL A 127 -3.49 40.41 -5.38
C VAL A 127 -3.84 41.76 -4.76
N PRO A 128 -3.89 42.88 -5.52
CA PRO A 128 -4.29 44.15 -4.96
C PRO A 128 -5.78 44.14 -4.61
N GLY A 129 -6.12 44.40 -3.37
CA GLY A 129 -7.50 44.73 -3.00
C GLY A 129 -8.12 44.01 -1.79
N VAL A 130 -7.37 43.63 -0.75
CA VAL A 130 -7.98 43.28 0.56
C VAL A 130 -7.12 43.90 1.68
N PRO A 131 -7.68 44.68 2.63
CA PRO A 131 -6.90 45.31 3.68
C PRO A 131 -6.43 44.31 4.74
N ALA A 132 -5.15 44.42 5.08
CA ALA A 132 -4.47 43.59 6.08
C ALA A 132 -4.91 44.00 7.50
N ALA A 133 -5.36 43.03 8.30
CA ALA A 133 -5.45 43.13 9.73
C ALA A 133 -4.11 42.74 10.38
N GLY A 134 -3.61 43.58 11.27
CA GLY A 134 -2.26 43.60 11.78
C GLY A 134 -1.82 42.40 12.62
N VAL A 135 -0.53 42.08 12.50
CA VAL A 135 0.22 41.26 13.44
C VAL A 135 1.55 41.96 13.73
N PRO A 136 1.98 42.07 15.00
CA PRO A 136 3.17 42.86 15.39
C PRO A 136 4.48 42.17 15.02
N ALA A 137 5.44 43.01 14.62
CA ALA A 137 6.81 42.61 14.31
C ALA A 137 7.59 42.25 15.57
N ALA A 138 8.27 41.10 15.54
CA ALA A 138 9.43 40.81 16.41
C ALA A 138 10.63 40.45 15.54
N GLY A 139 11.71 41.17 15.80
CA GLY A 139 12.90 41.21 14.95
C GLY A 139 13.89 40.06 15.16
N GLY A 140 14.78 39.98 14.20
CA GLY A 140 16.18 39.57 14.40
C GLY A 140 16.55 38.17 14.07
N ALA A 141 17.22 37.97 12.95
CA ALA A 141 18.53 37.40 12.78
C ALA A 141 18.70 36.83 11.36
N ARG A 142 19.63 37.45 10.63
CA ARG A 142 20.10 36.97 9.32
C ARG A 142 20.98 35.72 9.55
N GLY A 143 20.49 34.56 9.18
CA GLY A 143 21.26 33.36 9.01
C GLY A 143 21.32 33.04 7.51
N SER A 144 22.52 33.14 6.93
CA SER A 144 22.84 32.68 5.57
C SER A 144 22.73 31.15 5.54
N GLY A 145 21.55 30.64 5.20
CA GLY A 145 21.31 29.23 4.96
C GLY A 145 21.45 28.95 3.47
N GLU A 146 22.44 28.16 3.11
CA GLU A 146 22.58 27.55 1.79
C GLU A 146 21.29 26.84 1.38
N PRO A 147 20.93 26.80 0.07
CA PRO A 147 19.74 26.07 -0.37
C PRO A 147 19.94 24.58 -0.11
N SER A 148 19.26 24.07 0.90
CA SER A 148 19.17 22.65 1.18
C SER A 148 18.67 21.94 -0.08
N THR A 149 19.59 21.28 -0.78
CA THR A 149 19.27 20.28 -1.79
C THR A 149 18.41 19.22 -1.11
N ALA A 150 17.11 19.23 -1.37
CA ALA A 150 16.19 18.20 -0.89
C ALA A 150 16.64 16.86 -1.45
N VAL A 151 17.47 16.15 -0.69
CA VAL A 151 17.90 14.78 -0.96
C VAL A 151 16.61 13.96 -1.08
N ARG A 152 16.26 13.53 -2.28
CA ARG A 152 15.18 12.57 -2.51
C ARG A 152 15.50 11.34 -1.66
N ARG A 153 14.85 11.21 -0.52
CA ARG A 153 15.02 10.04 0.35
C ARG A 153 14.69 8.79 -0.47
N ARG A 154 15.66 7.90 -0.63
CA ARG A 154 15.46 6.60 -1.28
C ARG A 154 14.78 5.67 -0.30
N VAL A 155 13.94 4.77 -0.83
CA VAL A 155 13.36 3.68 -0.02
C VAL A 155 14.51 2.82 0.52
N PRO A 156 14.56 2.51 1.82
CA PRO A 156 15.61 1.67 2.39
C PRO A 156 15.62 0.28 1.74
N THR A 157 16.79 -0.21 1.36
CA THR A 157 16.97 -1.52 0.71
C THR A 157 16.43 -2.65 1.60
N SER A 158 16.66 -2.57 2.92
CA SER A 158 16.15 -3.54 3.89
C SER A 158 14.62 -3.63 3.90
N LEU A 159 13.92 -2.52 3.72
CA LEU A 159 12.46 -2.51 3.60
C LEU A 159 12.00 -3.18 2.30
N VAL A 160 12.69 -2.88 1.19
CA VAL A 160 12.42 -3.49 -0.12
C VAL A 160 12.60 -5.00 -0.04
N GLU A 161 13.73 -5.49 0.49
CA GLU A 161 14.01 -6.92 0.65
C GLU A 161 13.01 -7.61 1.56
N THR A 162 12.64 -6.99 2.70
CA THR A 162 11.65 -7.52 3.63
C THR A 162 10.31 -7.74 2.94
N LEU A 163 9.83 -6.75 2.18
CA LEU A 163 8.53 -6.83 1.51
C LEU A 163 8.55 -7.71 0.27
N THR A 164 9.69 -7.83 -0.42
CA THR A 164 9.85 -8.79 -1.51
C THR A 164 9.74 -10.24 -1.00
N ARG A 165 10.34 -10.54 0.16
CA ARG A 165 10.22 -11.86 0.79
C ARG A 165 8.84 -12.14 1.38
N ALA A 166 8.07 -11.11 1.68
CA ALA A 166 6.73 -11.22 2.22
C ALA A 166 5.65 -11.47 1.15
N VAL A 167 6.00 -11.55 -0.12
CA VAL A 167 5.07 -11.90 -1.20
C VAL A 167 4.66 -13.36 -1.05
N ILE A 168 3.37 -13.63 -0.91
CA ILE A 168 2.79 -14.98 -0.75
C ILE A 168 1.97 -15.43 -1.97
N TYR A 169 1.61 -14.50 -2.85
CA TYR A 169 0.93 -14.80 -4.11
C TYR A 169 1.18 -13.68 -5.11
N GLU A 170 1.34 -14.04 -6.38
CA GLU A 170 1.49 -13.10 -7.48
C GLU A 170 0.90 -13.68 -8.78
N ASP A 171 0.07 -12.89 -9.47
CA ASP A 171 -0.39 -13.14 -10.83
C ASP A 171 -0.41 -11.85 -11.64
N GLU A 172 -1.00 -11.86 -12.85
CA GLU A 172 -1.12 -10.66 -13.69
C GLU A 172 -2.00 -9.54 -13.12
N ARG A 173 -2.83 -9.85 -12.12
CA ARG A 173 -3.88 -8.97 -11.56
C ARG A 173 -3.54 -8.50 -10.17
N LEU A 174 -2.99 -9.38 -9.35
CA LEU A 174 -2.75 -9.18 -7.93
C LEU A 174 -1.33 -9.53 -7.51
N LEU A 175 -0.87 -8.80 -6.52
CA LEU A 175 0.24 -9.14 -5.66
C LEU A 175 -0.30 -9.22 -4.23
N VAL A 176 -0.04 -10.29 -3.51
CA VAL A 176 -0.47 -10.47 -2.12
C VAL A 176 0.73 -10.56 -1.20
N ILE A 177 0.69 -9.78 -0.15
CA ILE A 177 1.75 -9.68 0.85
C ILE A 177 1.25 -10.24 2.17
N ASP A 178 2.04 -11.11 2.81
CA ASP A 178 1.95 -11.32 4.26
C ASP A 178 2.66 -10.16 4.96
N LYS A 179 1.93 -9.06 5.14
CA LYS A 179 2.52 -7.81 5.65
C LYS A 179 3.11 -8.00 7.06
N PRO A 180 4.38 -7.76 7.28
CA PRO A 180 4.93 -7.71 8.63
C PRO A 180 4.29 -6.61 9.48
N ALA A 181 4.21 -6.82 10.80
CA ALA A 181 3.84 -5.75 11.73
C ALA A 181 4.89 -4.63 11.76
N GLY A 182 4.48 -3.44 12.20
CA GLY A 182 5.38 -2.27 12.31
C GLY A 182 5.55 -1.48 11.02
N ILE A 183 5.14 -2.00 9.86
CA ILE A 183 5.25 -1.34 8.55
C ILE A 183 3.90 -0.74 8.16
N ALA A 184 3.87 0.57 7.89
CA ALA A 184 2.69 1.25 7.37
C ALA A 184 2.41 0.82 5.91
N VAL A 185 1.16 0.84 5.48
CA VAL A 185 0.81 0.46 4.10
C VAL A 185 1.24 1.52 3.08
N HIS A 186 1.31 2.79 3.48
CA HIS A 186 1.81 3.92 2.67
C HIS A 186 2.56 4.91 3.54
N GLY A 187 3.46 5.68 2.95
CA GLY A 187 4.11 6.83 3.58
C GLY A 187 3.09 7.92 3.94
N GLY A 188 3.44 8.80 4.85
CA GLY A 188 2.61 9.89 5.34
C GLY A 188 2.97 10.26 6.78
N SER A 189 2.13 10.99 7.49
CA SER A 189 2.26 11.46 8.89
C SER A 189 3.42 10.85 9.72
N GLY A 190 4.66 11.30 9.50
CA GLY A 190 5.84 10.84 10.24
C GLY A 190 6.52 9.56 9.74
N VAL A 191 5.99 8.90 8.71
CA VAL A 191 6.59 7.72 8.07
C VAL A 191 6.93 8.05 6.62
N SER A 192 8.22 7.99 6.26
CA SER A 192 8.68 8.36 4.92
C SER A 192 8.26 7.36 3.84
N PHE A 193 8.23 6.07 4.18
CA PHE A 193 7.95 4.97 3.24
C PHE A 193 7.11 3.89 3.91
N GLY A 194 6.23 3.26 3.13
CA GLY A 194 5.43 2.11 3.53
C GLY A 194 5.55 0.97 2.52
N VAL A 195 4.60 0.03 2.60
CA VAL A 195 4.54 -1.14 1.72
C VAL A 195 4.52 -0.73 0.25
N ILE A 196 3.64 0.20 -0.13
CA ILE A 196 3.45 0.52 -1.55
C ILE A 196 4.68 1.20 -2.17
N GLU A 197 5.36 2.08 -1.44
CA GLU A 197 6.58 2.73 -1.92
C GLU A 197 7.72 1.71 -2.09
N ALA A 198 7.83 0.75 -1.18
CA ALA A 198 8.87 -0.28 -1.26
C ALA A 198 8.60 -1.28 -2.41
N LEU A 199 7.34 -1.69 -2.62
CA LEU A 199 6.97 -2.55 -3.75
C LEU A 199 7.21 -1.85 -5.09
N ARG A 200 6.90 -0.57 -5.20
CA ARG A 200 7.20 0.25 -6.38
C ARG A 200 8.69 0.38 -6.64
N ALA A 201 9.49 0.49 -5.58
CA ALA A 201 10.95 0.51 -5.71
C ALA A 201 11.52 -0.86 -6.13
N ALA A 202 10.89 -1.96 -5.69
CA ALA A 202 11.26 -3.32 -6.09
C ALA A 202 10.86 -3.66 -7.54
N ARG A 203 9.83 -3.00 -8.08
CA ARG A 203 9.24 -3.27 -9.40
C ARG A 203 9.06 -1.97 -10.19
N PRO A 204 10.16 -1.38 -10.68
CA PRO A 204 10.12 -0.07 -11.34
C PRO A 204 9.24 -0.06 -12.61
N ASP A 205 9.19 -1.17 -13.35
CA ASP A 205 8.43 -1.28 -14.59
C ASP A 205 6.90 -1.29 -14.35
N GLU A 206 6.46 -1.69 -13.14
CA GLU A 206 5.06 -1.75 -12.75
C GLU A 206 4.69 -0.66 -11.74
N ALA A 207 5.64 0.16 -11.32
CA ALA A 207 5.51 1.05 -10.16
C ALA A 207 4.26 1.94 -10.19
N ASP A 208 3.91 2.46 -11.36
CA ASP A 208 2.76 3.36 -11.55
C ASP A 208 1.41 2.61 -11.51
N ALA A 209 1.41 1.33 -11.79
CA ALA A 209 0.21 0.50 -11.79
C ALA A 209 -0.10 -0.12 -10.42
N LEU A 210 0.94 -0.33 -9.58
CA LEU A 210 0.77 -0.91 -8.26
C LEU A 210 -0.01 0.00 -7.32
N GLU A 211 -1.16 -0.49 -6.82
CA GLU A 211 -2.03 0.26 -5.91
C GLU A 211 -2.62 -0.66 -4.83
N LEU A 212 -2.76 -0.14 -3.61
CA LEU A 212 -3.36 -0.87 -2.50
C LEU A 212 -4.86 -1.08 -2.72
N VAL A 213 -5.33 -2.33 -2.68
CA VAL A 213 -6.76 -2.66 -2.73
C VAL A 213 -7.45 -2.30 -1.42
N HIS A 214 -6.80 -2.54 -0.30
CA HIS A 214 -7.26 -2.18 1.04
C HIS A 214 -6.08 -1.80 1.93
N ARG A 215 -6.36 -1.56 3.20
CA ARG A 215 -5.32 -1.18 4.16
C ARG A 215 -5.36 -2.06 5.42
N LEU A 216 -4.21 -2.22 6.03
CA LEU A 216 -4.01 -2.69 7.39
C LEU A 216 -3.40 -1.57 8.23
N ASP A 217 -3.62 -1.61 9.53
CA ASP A 217 -2.92 -0.74 10.47
C ASP A 217 -1.41 -1.08 10.46
N ARG A 218 -0.57 -0.13 10.86
CA ARG A 218 0.88 -0.31 10.89
C ARG A 218 1.28 -1.59 11.65
N ASP A 219 0.71 -1.78 12.83
CA ASP A 219 1.08 -2.87 13.75
C ASP A 219 0.26 -4.16 13.54
N THR A 220 -0.68 -4.16 12.60
CA THR A 220 -1.39 -5.36 12.14
C THR A 220 -0.56 -6.07 11.08
N SER A 221 -0.35 -7.38 11.23
CA SER A 221 0.30 -8.25 10.23
C SER A 221 -0.72 -9.01 9.38
N GLY A 222 -0.27 -9.66 8.30
CA GLY A 222 -1.05 -10.59 7.50
C GLY A 222 -1.46 -10.10 6.13
N VAL A 223 -2.49 -10.72 5.56
CA VAL A 223 -2.90 -10.58 4.16
C VAL A 223 -3.18 -9.13 3.76
N LEU A 224 -2.43 -8.63 2.79
CA LEU A 224 -2.61 -7.34 2.15
C LEU A 224 -2.62 -7.50 0.63
N LEU A 225 -3.70 -7.06 -0.02
CA LEU A 225 -3.84 -7.10 -1.48
C LEU A 225 -3.32 -5.82 -2.13
N VAL A 226 -2.56 -5.98 -3.19
CA VAL A 226 -2.09 -4.91 -4.08
C VAL A 226 -2.55 -5.25 -5.51
N ALA A 227 -3.25 -4.34 -6.16
CA ALA A 227 -3.62 -4.48 -7.56
C ALA A 227 -2.43 -4.12 -8.45
N ARG A 228 -2.23 -4.88 -9.52
CA ARG A 228 -1.20 -4.65 -10.54
C ARG A 228 -1.73 -3.88 -11.76
N LYS A 229 -3.05 -3.71 -11.85
CA LYS A 229 -3.72 -2.99 -12.96
C LYS A 229 -4.79 -2.05 -12.40
N PRO A 230 -4.92 -0.83 -12.92
CA PRO A 230 -5.97 0.10 -12.48
C PRO A 230 -7.40 -0.42 -12.66
N ALA A 231 -7.65 -1.20 -13.71
CA ALA A 231 -8.95 -1.84 -13.94
C ALA A 231 -9.31 -2.82 -12.80
N VAL A 232 -8.35 -3.66 -12.38
CA VAL A 232 -8.50 -4.58 -11.25
C VAL A 232 -8.78 -3.84 -9.96
N LEU A 233 -8.04 -2.75 -9.69
CA LEU A 233 -8.27 -1.92 -8.50
C LEU A 233 -9.70 -1.37 -8.46
N ARG A 234 -10.18 -0.82 -9.58
CA ARG A 234 -11.55 -0.28 -9.66
C ARG A 234 -12.60 -1.34 -9.40
N MET A 235 -12.46 -2.51 -10.01
CA MET A 235 -13.36 -3.64 -9.85
C MET A 235 -13.42 -4.10 -8.38
N LEU A 236 -12.27 -4.34 -7.74
CA LEU A 236 -12.21 -4.77 -6.35
C LEU A 236 -12.69 -3.68 -5.38
N HIS A 237 -12.44 -2.40 -5.67
CA HIS A 237 -12.99 -1.30 -4.88
C HIS A 237 -14.50 -1.17 -5.01
N ALA A 238 -15.12 -1.51 -6.15
CA ALA A 238 -16.55 -1.57 -6.31
C ALA A 238 -17.12 -2.65 -5.39
N SER A 239 -16.67 -3.90 -5.50
CA SER A 239 -17.09 -5.00 -4.62
C SER A 239 -16.90 -4.71 -3.13
N LEU A 240 -15.78 -4.07 -2.75
CA LEU A 240 -15.54 -3.69 -1.35
C LEU A 240 -16.52 -2.63 -0.84
N ARG A 241 -17.02 -1.72 -1.70
CA ARG A 241 -18.02 -0.71 -1.31
C ARG A 241 -19.41 -1.30 -1.17
N ASP A 242 -19.76 -2.20 -2.09
CA ASP A 242 -21.05 -2.83 -2.13
C ASP A 242 -21.23 -3.85 -1.00
N GLY A 243 -20.13 -4.21 -0.33
CA GLY A 243 -20.11 -5.13 0.81
C GLY A 243 -20.31 -6.58 0.42
N GLU A 244 -20.31 -6.86 -0.88
CA GLU A 244 -20.57 -8.19 -1.41
C GLU A 244 -19.27 -8.92 -1.77
N GLY A 245 -19.22 -10.20 -1.42
CA GLY A 245 -18.19 -11.12 -1.90
C GLY A 245 -16.83 -11.06 -1.24
N PHE A 246 -16.55 -10.13 -0.31
CA PHE A 246 -15.29 -10.12 0.43
C PHE A 246 -15.45 -10.69 1.84
N GLU A 247 -14.70 -11.74 2.14
CA GLU A 247 -14.53 -12.23 3.50
C GLU A 247 -13.12 -11.93 3.99
N LYS A 248 -13.02 -11.19 5.10
CA LYS A 248 -11.75 -10.83 5.76
C LYS A 248 -11.75 -11.37 7.16
N ARG A 249 -10.84 -12.31 7.47
CA ARG A 249 -10.71 -12.92 8.78
C ARG A 249 -9.40 -12.53 9.44
N TYR A 250 -9.49 -12.31 10.73
CA TYR A 250 -8.36 -11.92 11.56
C TYR A 250 -8.27 -12.86 12.77
N LEU A 251 -7.06 -13.11 13.23
CA LEU A 251 -6.79 -13.69 14.54
C LEU A 251 -6.41 -12.57 15.52
N ALA A 252 -7.09 -12.53 16.65
CA ALA A 252 -6.86 -11.56 17.71
C ALA A 252 -6.83 -12.26 19.07
N LEU A 253 -5.84 -11.98 19.91
CA LEU A 253 -5.81 -12.42 21.29
C LEU A 253 -6.42 -11.32 22.16
N LEU A 254 -7.52 -11.62 22.83
CA LEU A 254 -8.27 -10.67 23.66
C LEU A 254 -8.09 -10.95 25.14
N LYS A 255 -8.13 -9.87 25.95
CA LYS A 255 -8.09 -9.96 27.42
C LYS A 255 -9.28 -10.74 27.97
N GLY A 256 -9.02 -11.66 28.89
CA GLY A 256 -10.04 -12.32 29.72
C GLY A 256 -10.77 -13.46 29.04
N SER A 257 -11.76 -13.99 29.75
CA SER A 257 -12.61 -15.06 29.26
C SER A 257 -13.81 -14.49 28.50
N TRP A 258 -13.89 -14.78 27.21
CA TRP A 258 -15.02 -14.36 26.40
C TRP A 258 -16.25 -15.23 26.67
N GLN A 259 -17.29 -14.64 27.28
CA GLN A 259 -18.53 -15.33 27.68
C GLN A 259 -19.71 -15.02 26.74
N LEU A 260 -19.50 -14.19 25.72
CA LEU A 260 -20.56 -13.70 24.83
C LEU A 260 -20.92 -14.67 23.70
N GLY A 261 -20.27 -15.85 23.63
CA GLY A 261 -20.44 -16.80 22.53
C GLY A 261 -19.99 -16.24 21.18
N LYS A 262 -20.64 -16.63 20.09
CA LYS A 262 -20.50 -15.97 18.78
C LYS A 262 -21.22 -14.62 18.84
N LYS A 263 -20.49 -13.53 18.72
CA LYS A 263 -21.04 -12.18 18.92
C LYS A 263 -20.81 -11.29 17.70
N ARG A 264 -21.88 -10.73 17.17
CA ARG A 264 -21.84 -9.59 16.25
C ARG A 264 -21.80 -8.30 17.06
N ILE A 265 -20.82 -7.44 16.74
CA ILE A 265 -20.75 -6.07 17.24
C ILE A 265 -21.02 -5.16 16.06
N ASP A 266 -22.18 -4.50 16.12
CA ASP A 266 -22.61 -3.48 15.15
C ASP A 266 -22.63 -2.13 15.89
N ALA A 267 -21.51 -1.45 15.84
CA ALA A 267 -21.28 -0.22 16.59
C ALA A 267 -20.56 0.81 15.72
N PRO A 268 -21.23 1.94 15.40
CA PRO A 268 -20.67 2.96 14.51
C PRO A 268 -19.39 3.59 15.09
N LEU A 269 -18.40 3.85 14.21
CA LEU A 269 -17.10 4.38 14.60
C LEU A 269 -16.87 5.79 14.08
N ARG A 270 -16.43 6.68 14.96
CA ARG A 270 -16.00 8.04 14.65
C ARG A 270 -14.51 8.22 14.90
N THR A 271 -13.85 8.86 13.95
CA THR A 271 -12.44 9.25 14.08
C THR A 271 -12.38 10.68 14.60
N ASP A 272 -11.76 10.88 15.75
CA ASP A 272 -11.48 12.19 16.34
C ASP A 272 -9.97 12.49 16.17
N LEU A 273 -9.65 13.78 15.92
CA LEU A 273 -8.27 14.28 15.98
C LEU A 273 -8.00 14.78 17.40
N ARG A 274 -6.91 14.32 18.02
CA ARG A 274 -6.40 14.89 19.27
C ARG A 274 -5.45 16.06 19.00
N VAL A 275 -5.24 16.88 20.01
CA VAL A 275 -4.17 17.87 19.99
C VAL A 275 -2.85 17.15 19.70
N GLY A 276 -2.07 17.63 18.70
CA GLY A 276 -0.88 16.94 18.20
C GLY A 276 -1.11 16.08 16.97
N GLY A 277 -2.33 16.03 16.39
CA GLY A 277 -2.62 15.36 15.11
C GLY A 277 -2.80 13.84 15.21
N GLU A 278 -2.77 13.25 16.39
CA GLU A 278 -3.01 11.82 16.57
C GLU A 278 -4.49 11.47 16.37
N ARG A 279 -4.75 10.51 15.47
CA ARG A 279 -6.10 10.01 15.20
C ARG A 279 -6.53 8.98 16.24
N THR A 280 -7.64 9.25 16.96
CA THR A 280 -8.28 8.30 17.86
C THR A 280 -9.64 7.92 17.28
N VAL A 281 -10.01 6.66 17.44
CA VAL A 281 -11.32 6.15 17.01
C VAL A 281 -12.10 5.70 18.24
N LYS A 282 -13.40 5.99 18.26
CA LYS A 282 -14.31 5.56 19.33
C LYS A 282 -15.67 5.17 18.77
N VAL A 283 -16.40 4.36 19.51
CA VAL A 283 -17.82 4.11 19.23
C VAL A 283 -18.62 5.38 19.46
N ALA A 284 -19.41 5.78 18.48
CA ALA A 284 -20.26 6.96 18.58
C ALA A 284 -21.46 6.84 17.66
N PRO A 285 -22.70 7.18 18.09
CA PRO A 285 -23.91 7.07 17.26
C PRO A 285 -23.81 7.82 15.91
N ALA A 286 -23.13 8.98 15.89
CA ALA A 286 -22.88 9.74 14.67
C ALA A 286 -21.65 9.25 13.88
N GLY A 287 -21.14 8.06 14.17
CA GLY A 287 -20.01 7.43 13.47
C GLY A 287 -20.42 6.80 12.16
N LYS A 288 -19.43 6.28 11.42
CA LYS A 288 -19.66 5.45 10.23
C LYS A 288 -20.00 4.03 10.66
N ALA A 289 -21.00 3.41 10.02
CA ALA A 289 -21.37 2.02 10.25
C ALA A 289 -20.15 1.11 10.25
N ALA A 290 -20.06 0.23 11.24
CA ALA A 290 -18.97 -0.71 11.41
C ALA A 290 -19.49 -1.99 12.07
N THR A 291 -19.24 -3.15 11.43
CA THR A 291 -19.74 -4.45 11.88
C THR A 291 -18.60 -5.45 11.91
N SER A 292 -18.46 -6.13 13.05
CA SER A 292 -17.47 -7.19 13.27
C SER A 292 -18.11 -8.40 13.94
N ASP A 293 -17.83 -9.59 13.44
CA ASP A 293 -18.27 -10.87 13.98
C ASP A 293 -17.11 -11.54 14.73
N PHE A 294 -17.31 -11.84 16.00
CA PHE A 294 -16.32 -12.47 16.89
C PHE A 294 -16.70 -13.92 17.16
N ARG A 295 -15.75 -14.82 16.94
CA ARG A 295 -15.89 -16.27 17.20
C ARG A 295 -14.69 -16.77 18.00
N VAL A 296 -14.95 -17.48 19.09
CA VAL A 296 -13.89 -18.09 19.93
C VAL A 296 -13.20 -19.21 19.13
N VAL A 297 -11.87 -19.12 19.06
CA VAL A 297 -11.01 -20.20 18.56
C VAL A 297 -10.52 -21.03 19.72
N GLN A 298 -9.94 -20.37 20.75
CA GLN A 298 -9.39 -21.05 21.92
C GLN A 298 -9.48 -20.14 23.16
N SER A 299 -9.86 -20.72 24.29
CA SER A 299 -9.91 -20.02 25.57
C SER A 299 -8.76 -20.45 26.46
N PHE A 300 -8.10 -19.49 27.10
CA PHE A 300 -7.01 -19.68 28.05
C PHE A 300 -7.50 -19.33 29.47
N GLY A 301 -8.63 -19.89 29.87
CA GLY A 301 -9.25 -19.66 31.18
C GLY A 301 -9.72 -18.22 31.34
N LYS A 302 -9.34 -17.58 32.48
CA LYS A 302 -9.68 -16.18 32.76
C LYS A 302 -8.65 -15.18 32.21
N ILE A 303 -7.54 -15.67 31.63
CA ILE A 303 -6.40 -14.84 31.22
C ILE A 303 -6.68 -14.19 29.88
N ALA A 304 -6.95 -15.00 28.86
CA ALA A 304 -7.09 -14.53 27.48
C ALA A 304 -7.99 -15.44 26.65
N THR A 305 -8.46 -14.94 25.51
CA THR A 305 -9.20 -15.71 24.50
C THR A 305 -8.66 -15.40 23.12
N LEU A 306 -8.26 -16.44 22.37
CA LEU A 306 -7.96 -16.31 20.95
C LEU A 306 -9.26 -16.30 20.16
N MET A 307 -9.44 -15.26 19.37
CA MET A 307 -10.64 -15.04 18.57
C MET A 307 -10.32 -15.06 17.08
N GLU A 308 -11.22 -15.62 16.29
CA GLU A 308 -11.35 -15.28 14.89
C GLU A 308 -12.35 -14.13 14.76
N VAL A 309 -11.97 -13.10 14.05
CA VAL A 309 -12.82 -11.92 13.83
C VAL A 309 -13.01 -11.72 12.34
N SER A 310 -14.28 -11.78 11.89
CA SER A 310 -14.65 -11.42 10.51
C SER A 310 -15.17 -9.99 10.49
N ILE A 311 -14.74 -9.19 9.50
CA ILE A 311 -15.18 -7.80 9.36
C ILE A 311 -15.96 -7.60 8.07
N LEU A 312 -17.17 -7.04 8.17
CA LEU A 312 -18.01 -6.67 7.02
C LEU A 312 -17.63 -5.28 6.48
N THR A 313 -17.08 -4.45 7.33
CA THR A 313 -16.61 -3.10 7.00
C THR A 313 -15.12 -2.98 7.30
N GLY A 314 -14.43 -1.99 6.74
CA GLY A 314 -12.99 -1.76 6.95
C GLY A 314 -12.68 -0.39 7.56
N ARG A 315 -13.22 -0.07 8.75
CA ARG A 315 -12.96 1.23 9.41
C ARG A 315 -11.61 1.20 10.13
N THR A 316 -10.99 2.36 10.25
CA THR A 316 -9.72 2.52 10.98
C THR A 316 -9.86 1.95 12.39
N HIS A 317 -8.93 1.11 12.83
CA HIS A 317 -8.87 0.47 14.15
C HIS A 317 -10.12 -0.32 14.55
N GLN A 318 -10.96 -0.75 13.60
CA GLN A 318 -12.29 -1.29 13.85
C GLN A 318 -12.28 -2.44 14.88
N ILE A 319 -11.52 -3.50 14.64
CA ILE A 319 -11.45 -4.67 15.54
C ILE A 319 -10.98 -4.25 16.94
N ARG A 320 -9.99 -3.38 17.01
CA ARG A 320 -9.38 -2.90 18.23
C ARG A 320 -10.38 -2.16 19.13
N VAL A 321 -11.14 -1.25 18.52
CA VAL A 321 -12.17 -0.46 19.21
C VAL A 321 -13.39 -1.31 19.56
N HIS A 322 -13.83 -2.22 18.68
CA HIS A 322 -14.92 -3.13 18.97
C HIS A 322 -14.58 -4.12 20.10
N ALA A 323 -13.35 -4.65 20.11
CA ALA A 323 -12.88 -5.51 21.19
C ALA A 323 -12.83 -4.76 22.55
N GLN A 324 -12.33 -3.53 22.55
CA GLN A 324 -12.36 -2.67 23.75
C GLN A 324 -13.79 -2.35 24.20
N TYR A 325 -14.68 -2.03 23.26
CA TYR A 325 -16.09 -1.75 23.54
C TYR A 325 -16.81 -2.96 24.15
N ALA A 326 -16.44 -4.18 23.76
CA ALA A 326 -16.93 -5.41 24.36
C ALA A 326 -16.32 -5.72 25.75
N GLY A 327 -15.39 -4.90 26.27
CA GLY A 327 -14.70 -5.14 27.53
C GLY A 327 -13.52 -6.11 27.44
N HIS A 328 -13.13 -6.53 26.22
CA HIS A 328 -12.07 -7.50 25.95
C HIS A 328 -11.02 -6.91 24.99
N PRO A 329 -10.20 -5.93 25.42
CA PRO A 329 -9.26 -5.27 24.55
C PRO A 329 -8.22 -6.22 23.95
N VAL A 330 -7.67 -5.87 22.78
CA VAL A 330 -6.64 -6.66 22.08
C VAL A 330 -5.34 -6.63 22.88
N SER A 331 -4.73 -7.80 23.04
CA SER A 331 -3.42 -7.97 23.70
C SER A 331 -2.32 -7.21 22.96
N GLY A 332 -1.47 -6.52 23.70
CA GLY A 332 -0.35 -5.76 23.14
C GLY A 332 -0.75 -4.49 22.40
N ASP A 333 -2.03 -4.09 22.43
CA ASP A 333 -2.48 -2.84 21.82
C ASP A 333 -2.05 -1.64 22.69
N PRO A 334 -1.16 -0.73 22.21
CA PRO A 334 -0.69 0.39 23.01
C PRO A 334 -1.73 1.51 23.17
N LYS A 335 -2.80 1.49 22.36
CA LYS A 335 -3.75 2.60 22.27
C LYS A 335 -5.11 2.28 22.89
N TYR A 336 -5.62 1.10 22.63
CA TYR A 336 -6.94 0.64 23.07
C TYR A 336 -6.85 -0.55 24.01
N GLY A 337 -5.64 -1.04 24.28
CA GLY A 337 -5.36 -2.17 25.15
C GLY A 337 -5.48 -1.81 26.64
N ASP A 338 -5.27 -2.83 27.46
CA ASP A 338 -5.19 -2.72 28.91
C ASP A 338 -3.71 -2.81 29.33
N ALA A 339 -3.23 -1.83 30.07
CA ALA A 339 -1.80 -1.68 30.37
C ALA A 339 -1.24 -2.83 31.23
N GLU A 340 -1.99 -3.25 32.24
CA GLU A 340 -1.58 -4.35 33.14
C GLU A 340 -1.58 -5.67 32.39
N PHE A 341 -2.64 -5.94 31.62
CA PHE A 341 -2.71 -7.14 30.80
C PHE A 341 -1.60 -7.17 29.74
N ASN A 342 -1.30 -6.04 29.11
CA ASN A 342 -0.20 -5.95 28.15
C ASN A 342 1.16 -6.23 28.82
N LYS A 343 1.35 -5.89 30.09
CA LYS A 343 2.55 -6.25 30.86
C LYS A 343 2.62 -7.76 31.07
N GLU A 344 1.53 -8.40 31.49
CA GLU A 344 1.48 -9.86 31.63
C GLU A 344 1.76 -10.60 30.34
N MET A 345 1.26 -10.09 29.21
CA MET A 345 1.50 -10.68 27.90
C MET A 345 2.94 -10.50 27.43
N ARG A 346 3.62 -9.40 27.78
CA ARG A 346 5.06 -9.23 27.53
C ARG A 346 5.92 -10.28 28.26
N GLU A 347 5.54 -10.67 29.47
CA GLU A 347 6.22 -11.75 30.20
C GLU A 347 6.10 -13.12 29.49
N LEU A 348 5.09 -13.28 28.60
CA LEU A 348 4.92 -14.43 27.73
C LEU A 348 5.59 -14.25 26.34
N GLY A 349 6.32 -13.16 26.14
CA GLY A 349 7.01 -12.86 24.90
C GLY A 349 6.18 -12.13 23.85
N LEU A 350 5.05 -11.52 24.23
CA LEU A 350 4.27 -10.68 23.30
C LEU A 350 4.88 -9.28 23.19
N GLU A 351 5.63 -9.02 22.14
CA GLU A 351 6.32 -7.74 21.91
C GLU A 351 5.52 -6.73 21.09
N ARG A 352 4.40 -7.14 20.49
CA ARG A 352 3.56 -6.33 19.63
C ARG A 352 2.07 -6.62 19.81
N MET A 353 1.22 -5.83 19.16
CA MET A 353 -0.21 -6.08 19.13
C MET A 353 -0.52 -7.46 18.49
N PHE A 354 -1.31 -8.27 19.18
CA PHE A 354 -1.78 -9.58 18.68
C PHE A 354 -3.00 -9.38 17.80
N LEU A 355 -2.78 -8.87 16.60
CA LEU A 355 -3.79 -8.75 15.56
C LEU A 355 -3.16 -9.13 14.22
N HIS A 356 -3.73 -10.14 13.56
CA HIS A 356 -3.21 -10.71 12.33
C HIS A 356 -4.33 -10.97 11.33
N ALA A 357 -4.24 -10.42 10.12
CA ALA A 357 -5.13 -10.67 8.99
C ALA A 357 -4.82 -12.07 8.42
N SER A 358 -5.49 -13.10 8.93
CA SER A 358 -5.15 -14.50 8.67
C SER A 358 -5.62 -15.00 7.31
N SER A 359 -6.75 -14.49 6.82
CA SER A 359 -7.26 -14.87 5.49
C SER A 359 -8.09 -13.78 4.84
N LEU A 360 -8.13 -13.86 3.53
CA LEU A 360 -8.99 -13.05 2.70
C LEU A 360 -9.49 -13.88 1.53
N SER A 361 -10.80 -13.86 1.28
CA SER A 361 -11.39 -14.45 0.08
C SER A 361 -12.40 -13.50 -0.55
N PHE A 362 -12.62 -13.65 -1.85
CA PHE A 362 -13.65 -12.96 -2.61
C PHE A 362 -13.97 -13.70 -3.91
N VAL A 363 -15.12 -13.36 -4.50
CA VAL A 363 -15.48 -13.82 -5.85
C VAL A 363 -15.10 -12.75 -6.86
N TRP A 364 -14.38 -13.12 -7.92
CA TRP A 364 -14.04 -12.21 -9.00
C TRP A 364 -15.30 -11.74 -9.72
N PRO A 365 -15.62 -10.43 -9.75
CA PRO A 365 -16.87 -9.94 -10.32
C PRO A 365 -17.02 -10.21 -11.82
N ASP A 366 -15.90 -10.27 -12.55
CA ASP A 366 -15.87 -10.46 -14.01
C ASP A 366 -15.82 -11.93 -14.43
N ARG A 367 -15.55 -12.87 -13.50
CA ARG A 367 -15.33 -14.30 -13.81
C ARG A 367 -16.20 -15.22 -12.99
N GLY A 368 -16.77 -14.75 -11.89
CA GLY A 368 -17.51 -15.59 -10.93
C GLY A 368 -16.66 -16.65 -10.22
N THR A 369 -15.32 -16.61 -10.37
CA THR A 369 -14.40 -17.55 -9.72
C THR A 369 -13.99 -17.05 -8.34
N GLU A 370 -13.89 -17.97 -7.39
CA GLU A 370 -13.42 -17.65 -6.04
C GLU A 370 -11.90 -17.46 -6.03
N PHE A 371 -11.46 -16.44 -5.29
CA PHE A 371 -10.07 -16.22 -4.89
C PHE A 371 -9.97 -16.33 -3.38
N SER A 372 -9.01 -17.09 -2.88
CA SER A 372 -8.76 -17.22 -1.44
C SER A 372 -7.26 -17.28 -1.17
N VAL A 373 -6.84 -16.60 -0.12
CA VAL A 373 -5.44 -16.58 0.33
C VAL A 373 -5.37 -16.53 1.84
N ASN A 374 -4.38 -17.23 2.40
CA ASN A 374 -4.12 -17.30 3.83
C ASN A 374 -2.70 -16.85 4.12
N ALA A 375 -2.52 -16.14 5.25
CA ALA A 375 -1.24 -15.88 5.88
C ALA A 375 -1.16 -16.68 7.18
N PRO A 376 -0.13 -17.49 7.41
CA PRO A 376 0.01 -18.27 8.63
C PRO A 376 0.22 -17.35 9.84
N LEU A 377 -0.22 -17.78 11.02
CA LEU A 377 0.04 -17.03 12.24
C LEU A 377 1.56 -16.90 12.43
N PRO A 378 2.09 -15.69 12.54
CA PRO A 378 3.52 -15.45 12.71
C PRO A 378 4.11 -16.22 13.92
N PRO A 379 5.34 -16.78 13.81
CA PRO A 379 5.92 -17.63 14.84
C PRO A 379 6.00 -16.97 16.23
N GLU A 380 6.22 -15.66 16.30
CA GLU A 380 6.26 -14.91 17.55
C GLU A 380 4.87 -14.86 18.23
N LEU A 381 3.78 -14.80 17.46
CA LEU A 381 2.41 -14.86 18.00
C LEU A 381 2.02 -16.30 18.37
N ALA A 382 2.44 -17.28 17.57
CA ALA A 382 2.20 -18.69 17.85
C ALA A 382 2.83 -19.11 19.18
N ARG A 383 4.08 -18.68 19.45
CA ARG A 383 4.75 -18.94 20.75
C ARG A 383 3.96 -18.41 21.95
N VAL A 384 3.30 -17.26 21.83
CA VAL A 384 2.44 -16.71 22.91
C VAL A 384 1.22 -17.61 23.14
N VAL A 385 0.60 -18.11 22.05
CA VAL A 385 -0.51 -19.07 22.13
C VAL A 385 -0.07 -20.35 22.85
N ASP A 386 1.08 -20.90 22.48
CA ASP A 386 1.65 -22.11 23.09
C ASP A 386 1.97 -21.89 24.58
N ALA A 387 2.57 -20.76 24.94
CA ALA A 387 2.86 -20.39 26.31
C ALA A 387 1.60 -20.27 27.18
N LEU A 388 0.52 -19.72 26.63
CA LEU A 388 -0.78 -19.66 27.29
C LEU A 388 -1.43 -21.04 27.45
N ALA A 389 -1.29 -21.91 26.42
CA ALA A 389 -1.83 -23.28 26.47
C ALA A 389 -1.11 -24.16 27.50
N GLY A 390 0.19 -23.97 27.70
CA GLY A 390 0.99 -24.70 28.71
C GLY A 390 0.79 -24.23 30.13
N ARG A 391 0.11 -23.09 30.38
CA ARG A 391 -0.18 -22.65 31.76
C ARG A 391 -1.23 -23.55 32.42
N PRO A 392 -1.02 -24.01 33.66
CA PRO A 392 -2.01 -24.80 34.37
C PRO A 392 -3.31 -24.00 34.51
N ARG A 393 -4.43 -24.61 34.13
CA ARG A 393 -5.75 -24.00 34.31
C ARG A 393 -5.96 -23.72 35.79
N PRO A 394 -6.37 -22.50 36.19
CA PRO A 394 -6.68 -22.25 37.61
C PRO A 394 -7.75 -23.26 38.06
N LYS A 395 -7.46 -24.01 39.11
CA LYS A 395 -8.41 -24.97 39.64
C LYS A 395 -9.73 -24.26 39.91
N ARG A 396 -10.85 -24.81 39.42
CA ARG A 396 -12.18 -24.28 39.69
C ARG A 396 -12.29 -24.22 41.22
N SER A 397 -12.43 -23.02 41.81
CA SER A 397 -12.77 -22.83 43.20
C SER A 397 -14.11 -23.52 43.42
N ARG A 398 -14.09 -24.62 44.14
CA ARG A 398 -15.29 -25.24 44.71
C ARG A 398 -15.69 -24.39 45.91
N TYR A 399 -16.37 -23.30 45.70
CA TYR A 399 -17.16 -22.68 46.74
C TYR A 399 -18.51 -23.45 46.79
N PRO A 400 -18.81 -24.14 47.90
CA PRO A 400 -20.15 -24.64 48.10
C PRO A 400 -21.06 -23.42 48.34
N TYR A 401 -22.07 -23.27 47.51
CA TYR A 401 -23.18 -22.39 47.82
C TYR A 401 -23.81 -22.89 49.10
N HIS A 402 -23.63 -22.18 50.21
CA HIS A 402 -24.49 -22.30 51.34
C HIS A 402 -25.84 -21.68 50.97
N ARG A 403 -26.88 -22.48 51.16
CA ARG A 403 -28.30 -22.14 51.00
C ARG A 403 -28.70 -21.00 51.93
#